data_57fcc0c6d04171f32a0b435c91d26eaf
#
_entry.id   57fcc0c6d04171f32a0b435c91d26eaf
#
_cell.length_a   1.000
_cell.length_b   1.000
_cell.length_c   1.000
_cell.angle_alpha   90.00
_cell.angle_beta   90.00
_cell.angle_gamma   90.00
#
_symmetry.space_group_name_H-M   'P 1'
#
loop_
_entity.id
_entity.type
_entity.pdbx_description
1 polymer ?
#
loop_
_entity_poly.entity_id
_entity_poly.type
_entity_poly.pdbx_seq_one_letter_code
_entity_poly.pdbx_strand_id
1 'polypeptide(L)'
;LYEELKMLGIDEIRNAMLLIHDEKNDFFIDHDYSSIGGKITRIPTHGISLIEKYVKELQENEKSKVSFLELIVAGEELESWKKARKATGQLDDPRLDSMEVLYYYHYSIGKGNISISTFSTLSNEKLQVLERFRNVFQLPYQRYHDIEIAVAQSEQARLNLIQIQTEKKRAEDALTILKSTQTQLIQSEKLASLGELTAGIAHEIQNPLNFVNNFSELSNELIDEMKTEFKNGDTEEGFAIADDIKQNLEKILHHGKRADAIVKGMLQHSSSGSGKKEPTDINALCDEYLRLSYH
;
A
#
# COMPACT_ATOMS: atom_id res chain seq x y z
N LEU A 1 30.36 37.69 6.12
CA LEU A 1 31.59 37.05 5.66
C LEU A 1 32.63 38.06 5.21
N TYR A 2 32.34 38.91 4.21
CA TYR A 2 33.30 39.88 3.66
C TYR A 2 33.82 40.84 4.75
N GLU A 3 32.93 41.50 5.51
CA GLU A 3 33.29 42.44 6.57
C GLU A 3 34.07 41.75 7.71
N GLU A 4 33.65 40.54 8.11
CA GLU A 4 34.33 39.79 9.17
C GLU A 4 35.76 39.42 8.76
N LEU A 5 35.95 39.00 7.50
CA LEU A 5 37.31 38.70 6.99
C LEU A 5 38.19 39.93 6.94
N LYS A 6 37.65 41.09 6.60
CA LYS A 6 38.36 42.37 6.69
C LYS A 6 38.77 42.71 8.11
N MET A 7 37.87 42.57 9.10
CA MET A 7 38.17 42.78 10.50
C MET A 7 39.26 41.82 11.02
N LEU A 8 39.40 40.63 10.39
CA LEU A 8 40.49 39.68 10.69
C LEU A 8 41.80 40.00 9.99
N GLY A 9 41.92 41.15 9.31
CA GLY A 9 43.16 41.66 8.71
C GLY A 9 43.41 41.15 7.28
N ILE A 10 42.37 40.67 6.58
CA ILE A 10 42.50 40.25 5.18
C ILE A 10 41.98 41.42 4.30
N ASP A 11 42.79 42.43 4.16
CA ASP A 11 42.42 43.68 3.46
C ASP A 11 42.38 43.56 1.95
N GLU A 12 43.11 42.57 1.36
CA GLU A 12 43.24 42.34 -0.05
C GLU A 12 41.99 41.75 -0.71
N ILE A 13 40.95 41.38 0.10
CA ILE A 13 39.75 40.76 -0.42
C ILE A 13 39.02 41.70 -1.41
N ARG A 14 38.82 41.22 -2.62
CA ARG A 14 37.96 41.83 -3.62
C ARG A 14 36.48 41.54 -3.30
N ASN A 15 36.13 40.25 -3.13
CA ASN A 15 34.83 39.79 -2.75
C ASN A 15 34.91 38.48 -1.95
N ALA A 16 33.84 38.19 -1.26
CA ALA A 16 33.62 36.92 -0.57
C ALA A 16 32.34 36.27 -1.10
N MET A 17 32.39 35.00 -1.39
CA MET A 17 31.31 34.26 -2.04
C MET A 17 30.97 33.01 -1.24
N LEU A 18 29.68 32.65 -1.24
CA LEU A 18 29.20 31.34 -0.87
C LEU A 18 28.64 30.68 -2.12
N LEU A 19 29.30 29.64 -2.59
CA LEU A 19 28.92 28.88 -3.77
C LEU A 19 28.21 27.59 -3.32
N ILE A 20 26.95 27.42 -3.70
CA ILE A 20 26.15 26.22 -3.41
C ILE A 20 25.90 25.51 -4.75
N HIS A 21 26.28 24.26 -4.88
CA HIS A 21 26.04 23.49 -6.10
C HIS A 21 24.63 22.90 -6.10
N ASP A 22 23.83 23.28 -7.09
CA ASP A 22 22.54 22.64 -7.41
C ASP A 22 22.76 21.58 -8.48
N GLU A 23 23.07 20.36 -8.03
CA GLU A 23 23.37 19.21 -8.89
C GLU A 23 22.20 18.82 -9.83
N LYS A 24 20.95 19.10 -9.41
CA LYS A 24 19.76 18.75 -10.22
C LYS A 24 19.60 19.63 -11.44
N ASN A 25 20.00 20.90 -11.31
CA ASN A 25 19.77 21.91 -12.32
C ASN A 25 21.08 22.40 -12.97
N ASP A 26 22.20 21.83 -12.58
CA ASP A 26 23.51 22.02 -13.20
C ASP A 26 24.03 23.46 -13.17
N PHE A 27 23.88 24.12 -12.01
CA PHE A 27 24.39 25.46 -11.76
C PHE A 27 24.87 25.65 -10.33
N PHE A 28 25.72 26.66 -10.11
CA PHE A 28 26.03 27.19 -8.80
C PHE A 28 25.12 28.35 -8.46
N ILE A 29 24.59 28.36 -7.22
CA ILE A 29 24.01 29.55 -6.61
C ILE A 29 25.16 30.31 -5.96
N ASP A 30 25.51 31.46 -6.51
CA ASP A 30 26.60 32.32 -6.07
C ASP A 30 26.04 33.48 -5.24
N HIS A 31 26.32 33.46 -3.95
CA HIS A 31 26.05 34.59 -3.04
C HIS A 31 27.33 35.45 -2.95
N ASP A 32 27.49 36.39 -3.85
CA ASP A 32 28.66 37.29 -3.94
C ASP A 32 28.45 38.56 -3.12
N TYR A 33 29.44 38.93 -2.30
CA TYR A 33 29.43 40.17 -1.51
C TYR A 33 30.79 40.81 -1.48
N SER A 34 30.81 42.18 -1.64
CA SER A 34 32.01 42.96 -1.66
C SER A 34 31.73 44.37 -1.16
N SER A 35 32.73 45.27 -1.20
CA SER A 35 32.57 46.69 -0.85
C SER A 35 31.60 47.49 -1.76
N ILE A 36 31.25 46.95 -2.92
CA ILE A 36 30.31 47.59 -3.89
C ILE A 36 28.89 47.02 -3.78
N GLY A 37 28.66 46.07 -2.86
CA GLY A 37 27.35 45.48 -2.58
C GLY A 37 27.36 43.95 -2.65
N GLY A 38 26.16 43.40 -2.60
CA GLY A 38 25.94 41.94 -2.67
C GLY A 38 24.96 41.58 -3.79
N LYS A 39 25.13 40.38 -4.36
CA LYS A 39 24.26 39.83 -5.38
C LYS A 39 24.17 38.32 -5.29
N ILE A 40 22.99 37.75 -5.58
CA ILE A 40 22.80 36.34 -5.75
C ILE A 40 22.62 36.07 -7.24
N THR A 41 23.45 35.19 -7.79
CA THR A 41 23.40 34.84 -9.22
C THR A 41 23.44 33.32 -9.39
N ARG A 42 22.96 32.86 -10.55
CA ARG A 42 23.09 31.45 -10.96
C ARG A 42 24.16 31.36 -12.04
N ILE A 43 25.17 30.60 -11.80
CA ILE A 43 26.29 30.41 -12.69
C ILE A 43 26.23 28.98 -13.25
N PRO A 44 26.08 28.77 -14.58
CA PRO A 44 26.03 27.45 -15.17
C PRO A 44 27.36 26.73 -14.95
N THR A 45 27.31 25.42 -14.73
CA THR A 45 28.52 24.58 -14.55
C THR A 45 29.25 24.29 -15.86
N HIS A 46 28.60 24.54 -17.00
CA HIS A 46 29.11 24.31 -18.36
C HIS A 46 29.08 25.58 -19.20
N GLY A 47 29.90 25.60 -20.26
CA GLY A 47 29.94 26.71 -21.22
C GLY A 47 30.78 27.90 -20.78
N ILE A 48 31.43 27.86 -19.62
CA ILE A 48 32.38 28.85 -19.13
C ILE A 48 33.65 28.14 -18.70
N SER A 49 34.74 28.33 -19.44
CA SER A 49 36.02 27.60 -19.30
C SER A 49 36.54 27.60 -17.86
N LEU A 50 36.54 28.75 -17.18
CA LEU A 50 36.99 28.84 -15.79
C LEU A 50 36.09 28.02 -14.83
N ILE A 51 34.78 28.02 -15.06
CA ILE A 51 33.83 27.24 -14.21
C ILE A 51 34.00 25.74 -14.46
N GLU A 52 34.16 25.32 -15.69
CA GLU A 52 34.46 23.91 -16.03
C GLU A 52 35.77 23.43 -15.39
N LYS A 53 36.81 24.25 -15.43
CA LYS A 53 38.09 24.00 -14.72
C LYS A 53 37.83 23.88 -13.21
N TYR A 54 37.11 24.81 -12.62
CA TYR A 54 36.76 24.80 -11.21
C TYR A 54 35.99 23.54 -10.82
N VAL A 55 34.99 23.13 -11.59
CA VAL A 55 34.22 21.90 -11.34
C VAL A 55 35.12 20.67 -11.37
N LYS A 56 36.03 20.57 -12.35
CA LYS A 56 36.95 19.47 -12.46
C LYS A 56 37.89 19.38 -11.24
N GLU A 57 38.48 20.50 -10.86
CA GLU A 57 39.35 20.56 -9.68
C GLU A 57 38.61 20.23 -8.37
N LEU A 58 37.36 20.66 -8.23
CA LEU A 58 36.51 20.28 -7.08
C LEU A 58 36.30 18.76 -7.01
N GLN A 59 36.02 18.12 -8.14
CA GLN A 59 35.83 16.67 -8.20
C GLN A 59 37.10 15.88 -7.85
N GLU A 60 38.27 16.39 -8.28
CA GLU A 60 39.55 15.79 -7.94
C GLU A 60 39.88 15.97 -6.44
N ASN A 61 39.63 17.15 -5.90
CA ASN A 61 39.80 17.45 -4.49
C ASN A 61 38.88 16.61 -3.59
N GLU A 62 37.62 16.39 -3.98
CA GLU A 62 36.69 15.53 -3.25
C GLU A 62 37.23 14.10 -3.16
N LYS A 63 37.70 13.54 -4.26
CA LYS A 63 38.34 12.20 -4.28
C LYS A 63 39.56 12.12 -3.37
N SER A 64 40.34 13.20 -3.32
CA SER A 64 41.58 13.31 -2.55
C SER A 64 41.36 13.79 -1.11
N LYS A 65 40.10 14.09 -0.71
CA LYS A 65 39.74 14.68 0.57
C LYS A 65 40.44 16.00 0.88
N VAL A 66 40.79 16.77 -0.15
CA VAL A 66 41.37 18.10 -0.03
C VAL A 66 40.27 19.13 0.03
N SER A 67 40.31 19.98 1.06
CA SER A 67 39.25 20.99 1.29
C SER A 67 39.59 22.38 0.77
N PHE A 68 40.75 22.54 0.16
CA PHE A 68 41.24 23.82 -0.31
C PHE A 68 41.58 23.77 -1.81
N LEU A 69 41.25 24.83 -2.54
CA LEU A 69 41.59 24.98 -3.94
C LEU A 69 42.00 26.44 -4.19
N GLU A 70 43.16 26.68 -4.76
CA GLU A 70 43.63 27.95 -5.26
C GLU A 70 43.55 27.96 -6.79
N LEU A 71 42.91 28.98 -7.35
CA LEU A 71 42.89 29.23 -8.80
C LEU A 71 43.48 30.59 -9.11
N ILE A 72 44.44 30.63 -10.01
CA ILE A 72 45.04 31.86 -10.53
C ILE A 72 44.49 32.07 -11.94
N VAL A 73 43.85 33.20 -12.17
CA VAL A 73 43.20 33.54 -13.43
C VAL A 73 43.88 34.74 -14.03
N ALA A 74 44.49 34.60 -15.21
CA ALA A 74 45.26 35.65 -15.86
C ALA A 74 45.12 35.57 -17.39
N GLY A 75 45.55 36.61 -18.10
CA GLY A 75 45.61 36.66 -19.56
C GLY A 75 44.25 36.42 -20.23
N GLU A 76 44.24 35.58 -21.27
CA GLU A 76 43.01 35.30 -22.05
C GLU A 76 41.91 34.66 -21.21
N GLU A 77 42.24 33.84 -20.20
CA GLU A 77 41.27 33.21 -19.29
C GLU A 77 40.55 34.29 -18.44
N LEU A 78 41.29 35.30 -17.98
CA LEU A 78 40.69 36.41 -17.23
C LEU A 78 39.80 37.27 -18.10
N GLU A 79 40.17 37.58 -19.32
CA GLU A 79 39.33 38.35 -20.24
C GLU A 79 38.06 37.57 -20.63
N SER A 80 38.15 36.28 -20.85
CA SER A 80 37.00 35.40 -21.06
C SER A 80 36.07 35.40 -19.86
N TRP A 81 36.64 35.29 -18.65
CA TRP A 81 35.89 35.32 -17.40
C TRP A 81 35.18 36.67 -17.15
N LYS A 82 35.86 37.80 -17.40
CA LYS A 82 35.23 39.14 -17.29
C LYS A 82 34.01 39.26 -18.20
N LYS A 83 34.04 38.73 -19.43
CA LYS A 83 32.89 38.69 -20.36
C LYS A 83 31.77 37.77 -19.84
N ALA A 84 32.14 36.56 -19.38
CA ALA A 84 31.16 35.58 -18.84
C ALA A 84 30.44 36.12 -17.61
N ARG A 85 31.13 36.81 -16.71
CA ARG A 85 30.53 37.44 -15.53
C ARG A 85 29.43 38.46 -15.91
N LYS A 86 29.69 39.30 -16.90
CA LYS A 86 28.71 40.26 -17.42
C LYS A 86 27.49 39.55 -18.03
N ALA A 87 27.73 38.46 -18.80
CA ALA A 87 26.68 37.69 -19.44
C ALA A 87 25.81 36.91 -18.43
N THR A 88 26.39 36.39 -17.35
CA THR A 88 25.67 35.70 -16.27
C THR A 88 25.01 36.65 -15.25
N GLY A 89 25.21 37.96 -15.44
CA GLY A 89 24.61 38.95 -14.59
C GLY A 89 25.21 39.00 -13.16
N GLN A 90 26.46 38.56 -12.98
CA GLN A 90 27.16 38.75 -11.70
C GLN A 90 27.39 40.20 -11.36
N LEU A 91 27.82 40.49 -10.12
CA LEU A 91 28.05 41.84 -9.64
C LEU A 91 29.09 42.55 -10.51
N ASP A 92 28.74 43.69 -11.12
CA ASP A 92 29.68 44.46 -11.92
C ASP A 92 30.69 45.18 -11.00
N ASP A 93 31.96 44.85 -11.18
CA ASP A 93 33.04 45.36 -10.35
C ASP A 93 34.08 46.10 -11.25
N PRO A 94 34.05 47.41 -11.31
CA PRO A 94 34.97 48.18 -12.16
C PRO A 94 36.44 47.98 -11.85
N ARG A 95 36.80 47.51 -10.65
CA ARG A 95 38.17 47.20 -10.28
C ARG A 95 38.79 46.09 -11.13
N LEU A 96 37.92 45.21 -11.69
CA LEU A 96 38.36 44.12 -12.57
C LEU A 96 38.85 44.60 -13.94
N ASP A 97 38.42 45.77 -14.41
CA ASP A 97 38.72 46.28 -15.74
C ASP A 97 40.24 46.53 -15.91
N SER A 98 40.93 46.94 -14.85
CA SER A 98 42.36 47.25 -14.83
C SER A 98 43.25 46.12 -14.33
N MET A 99 42.68 44.99 -13.93
CA MET A 99 43.45 43.88 -13.34
C MET A 99 43.92 42.89 -14.40
N GLU A 100 45.19 42.46 -14.27
CA GLU A 100 45.83 41.46 -15.12
C GLU A 100 45.80 40.07 -14.51
N VAL A 101 45.63 39.96 -13.19
CA VAL A 101 45.60 38.67 -12.46
C VAL A 101 44.54 38.71 -11.36
N LEU A 102 43.84 37.64 -11.18
CA LEU A 102 42.86 37.44 -10.13
C LEU A 102 43.13 36.13 -9.43
N TYR A 103 43.12 36.12 -8.10
CA TYR A 103 43.34 34.95 -7.27
C TYR A 103 42.05 34.55 -6.63
N TYR A 104 41.68 33.26 -6.72
CA TYR A 104 40.54 32.65 -6.04
C TYR A 104 41.00 31.63 -5.02
N TYR A 105 40.44 31.69 -3.83
CA TYR A 105 40.68 30.76 -2.74
C TYR A 105 39.38 30.13 -2.35
N HIS A 106 39.23 28.84 -2.57
CA HIS A 106 37.99 28.11 -2.33
C HIS A 106 38.20 27.12 -1.18
N TYR A 107 37.30 27.13 -0.23
CA TYR A 107 37.29 26.21 0.92
C TYR A 107 35.96 25.43 0.95
N SER A 108 36.05 24.10 0.86
CA SER A 108 34.86 23.24 0.95
C SER A 108 34.28 23.24 2.36
N ILE A 109 32.97 23.37 2.44
CA ILE A 109 32.18 23.25 3.68
C ILE A 109 31.15 22.12 3.61
N GLY A 110 31.39 21.13 2.73
CA GLY A 110 30.49 20.02 2.43
C GLY A 110 29.76 20.24 1.12
N LYS A 111 28.46 20.54 1.14
CA LYS A 111 27.68 20.78 -0.08
C LYS A 111 27.82 22.16 -0.71
N GLY A 112 28.82 22.92 -0.30
CA GLY A 112 29.11 24.23 -0.85
C GLY A 112 30.56 24.62 -0.58
N ASN A 113 30.93 25.78 -1.06
CA ASN A 113 32.28 26.34 -0.90
C ASN A 113 32.21 27.79 -0.42
N ILE A 114 33.01 28.14 0.58
CA ILE A 114 33.35 29.52 0.87
C ILE A 114 34.48 29.89 -0.05
N SER A 115 34.31 30.94 -0.81
CA SER A 115 35.30 31.41 -1.77
C SER A 115 35.60 32.88 -1.57
N ILE A 116 36.84 33.26 -1.70
CA ILE A 116 37.23 34.65 -1.77
C ILE A 116 38.05 34.89 -3.03
N SER A 117 37.98 36.10 -3.53
CA SER A 117 38.96 36.51 -4.53
C SER A 117 39.73 37.76 -4.08
N THR A 118 40.95 37.88 -4.57
CA THR A 118 41.89 38.95 -4.25
C THR A 118 42.62 39.39 -5.49
N PHE A 119 43.18 40.60 -5.44
CA PHE A 119 44.01 41.14 -6.52
C PHE A 119 45.50 40.85 -6.34
N SER A 120 45.91 40.29 -5.21
CA SER A 120 47.24 39.87 -4.88
C SER A 120 47.23 38.58 -4.12
N THR A 121 48.36 37.89 -4.06
CA THR A 121 48.52 36.65 -3.31
C THR A 121 48.36 36.90 -1.81
N LEU A 122 47.76 35.93 -1.12
CA LEU A 122 47.67 35.94 0.35
C LEU A 122 48.87 35.26 1.00
N SER A 123 49.31 35.79 2.15
CA SER A 123 50.33 35.14 2.96
C SER A 123 49.78 33.86 3.59
N ASN A 124 50.69 32.92 3.93
CA ASN A 124 50.30 31.68 4.64
C ASN A 124 49.56 31.94 5.95
N GLU A 125 49.86 33.03 6.66
CA GLU A 125 49.17 33.40 7.89
C GLU A 125 47.70 33.74 7.60
N LYS A 126 47.41 34.50 6.52
CA LYS A 126 46.07 34.85 6.08
C LYS A 126 45.29 33.62 5.57
N LEU A 127 45.93 32.69 4.88
CA LEU A 127 45.32 31.42 4.49
C LEU A 127 44.92 30.57 5.71
N GLN A 128 45.76 30.56 6.77
CA GLN A 128 45.40 29.89 8.03
C GLN A 128 44.21 30.54 8.72
N VAL A 129 44.06 31.87 8.67
CA VAL A 129 42.88 32.56 9.19
C VAL A 129 41.60 32.14 8.43
N LEU A 130 41.66 32.05 7.10
CA LEU A 130 40.56 31.56 6.26
C LEU A 130 40.19 30.12 6.56
N GLU A 131 41.17 29.25 6.77
CA GLU A 131 40.93 27.85 7.16
C GLU A 131 40.24 27.73 8.50
N ARG A 132 40.65 28.51 9.49
CA ARG A 132 39.98 28.57 10.82
C ARG A 132 38.56 29.06 10.67
N PHE A 133 38.33 30.12 9.87
CA PHE A 133 37.00 30.63 9.58
C PHE A 133 36.12 29.57 8.93
N ARG A 134 36.63 28.83 7.94
CA ARG A 134 35.94 27.71 7.29
C ARG A 134 35.55 26.64 8.31
N ASN A 135 36.45 26.24 9.21
CA ASN A 135 36.19 25.22 10.22
C ASN A 135 35.06 25.62 11.18
N VAL A 136 35.00 26.90 11.55
CA VAL A 136 33.90 27.42 12.41
C VAL A 136 32.58 27.46 11.64
N PHE A 137 32.60 27.84 10.38
CA PHE A 137 31.40 27.98 9.55
C PHE A 137 30.84 26.63 9.08
N GLN A 138 31.69 25.66 8.83
CA GLN A 138 31.33 24.34 8.30
C GLN A 138 30.31 23.62 9.16
N LEU A 139 30.52 23.59 10.48
CA LEU A 139 29.68 22.85 11.40
C LEU A 139 28.23 23.36 11.45
N PRO A 140 27.96 24.67 11.65
CA PRO A 140 26.61 25.23 11.56
C PRO A 140 25.95 25.02 10.21
N TYR A 141 26.70 25.15 9.10
CA TYR A 141 26.19 24.96 7.76
C TYR A 141 25.75 23.51 7.51
N GLN A 142 26.57 22.54 7.89
CA GLN A 142 26.21 21.12 7.81
C GLN A 142 24.99 20.82 8.66
N ARG A 143 24.95 21.31 9.90
CA ARG A 143 23.82 21.09 10.80
C ARG A 143 22.51 21.68 10.25
N TYR A 144 22.57 22.87 9.68
CA TYR A 144 21.39 23.46 9.03
C TYR A 144 20.86 22.55 7.90
N HIS A 145 21.76 22.07 7.05
CA HIS A 145 21.41 21.20 5.93
C HIS A 145 20.85 19.83 6.39
N ASP A 146 21.46 19.24 7.43
CA ASP A 146 20.94 17.99 8.02
C ASP A 146 19.54 18.17 8.61
N ILE A 147 19.26 19.31 9.21
CA ILE A 147 17.92 19.64 9.71
C ILE A 147 16.92 19.77 8.55
N GLU A 148 17.25 20.44 7.45
CA GLU A 148 16.38 20.54 6.27
C GLU A 148 16.03 19.14 5.71
N ILE A 149 17.03 18.28 5.59
CA ILE A 149 16.81 16.88 5.14
C ILE A 149 15.91 16.13 6.11
N ALA A 150 16.17 16.23 7.41
CA ALA A 150 15.38 15.55 8.44
C ALA A 150 13.91 16.01 8.46
N VAL A 151 13.67 17.31 8.28
CA VAL A 151 12.31 17.88 8.17
C VAL A 151 11.59 17.35 6.93
N ALA A 152 12.25 17.34 5.77
CA ALA A 152 11.68 16.82 4.53
C ALA A 152 11.35 15.31 4.64
N GLN A 153 12.25 14.52 5.23
CA GLN A 153 12.05 13.09 5.47
C GLN A 153 10.89 12.83 6.46
N SER A 154 10.79 13.64 7.53
CA SER A 154 9.71 13.54 8.50
C SER A 154 8.35 13.81 7.87
N GLU A 155 8.24 14.83 7.03
CA GLU A 155 6.99 15.14 6.33
C GLU A 155 6.61 14.03 5.32
N GLN A 156 7.58 13.49 4.59
CA GLN A 156 7.33 12.35 3.69
C GLN A 156 6.86 11.12 4.46
N ALA A 157 7.46 10.82 5.60
CA ALA A 157 7.05 9.71 6.47
C ALA A 157 5.62 9.91 7.00
N ARG A 158 5.25 11.14 7.36
CA ARG A 158 3.89 11.51 7.79
C ARG A 158 2.86 11.25 6.69
N LEU A 159 3.15 11.66 5.45
CA LEU A 159 2.27 11.41 4.30
C LEU A 159 2.11 9.92 4.01
N ASN A 160 3.20 9.16 4.05
CA ASN A 160 3.17 7.72 3.86
C ASN A 160 2.32 7.01 4.94
N LEU A 161 2.40 7.46 6.20
CA LEU A 161 1.59 6.91 7.29
C LEU A 161 0.09 7.13 7.06
N ILE A 162 -0.30 8.32 6.61
CA ILE A 162 -1.70 8.64 6.27
C ILE A 162 -2.20 7.74 5.14
N GLN A 163 -1.37 7.53 4.11
CA GLN A 163 -1.72 6.65 3.00
C GLN A 163 -1.93 5.21 3.46
N ILE A 164 -0.98 4.67 4.26
CA ILE A 164 -1.07 3.30 4.80
C ILE A 164 -2.35 3.13 5.65
N GLN A 165 -2.68 4.10 6.49
CA GLN A 165 -3.91 4.05 7.31
C GLN A 165 -5.17 4.04 6.45
N THR A 166 -5.18 4.82 5.36
CA THR A 166 -6.30 4.87 4.43
C THR A 166 -6.48 3.54 3.69
N GLU A 167 -5.39 2.97 3.19
CA GLU A 167 -5.41 1.67 2.51
C GLU A 167 -5.81 0.53 3.46
N LYS A 168 -5.32 0.55 4.69
CA LYS A 168 -5.73 -0.42 5.73
C LYS A 168 -7.24 -0.38 5.96
N LYS A 169 -7.80 0.81 6.14
CA LYS A 169 -9.26 0.96 6.33
C LYS A 169 -10.05 0.42 5.15
N ARG A 170 -9.63 0.74 3.92
CA ARG A 170 -10.27 0.21 2.70
C ARG A 170 -10.22 -1.32 2.63
N ALA A 171 -9.10 -1.92 3.02
CA ALA A 171 -8.95 -3.37 3.06
C ALA A 171 -9.87 -4.02 4.12
N GLU A 172 -10.00 -3.42 5.30
CA GLU A 172 -10.90 -3.88 6.36
C GLU A 172 -12.38 -3.80 5.93
N ASP A 173 -12.78 -2.70 5.28
CA ASP A 173 -14.13 -2.52 4.74
C ASP A 173 -14.43 -3.57 3.65
N ALA A 174 -13.50 -3.78 2.71
CA ALA A 174 -13.60 -4.78 1.66
C ALA A 174 -13.70 -6.21 2.21
N LEU A 175 -12.93 -6.54 3.25
CA LEU A 175 -12.99 -7.84 3.93
C LEU A 175 -14.35 -8.07 4.59
N THR A 176 -14.94 -7.04 5.17
CA THR A 176 -16.27 -7.10 5.80
C THR A 176 -17.36 -7.38 4.76
N ILE A 177 -17.31 -6.67 3.62
CA ILE A 177 -18.24 -6.88 2.49
C ILE A 177 -18.07 -8.30 1.94
N LEU A 178 -16.84 -8.75 1.73
CA LEU A 178 -16.55 -10.08 1.22
C LEU A 178 -17.14 -11.19 2.10
N LYS A 179 -16.95 -11.10 3.43
CA LYS A 179 -17.52 -12.05 4.39
C LYS A 179 -19.03 -12.10 4.35
N SER A 180 -19.68 -10.93 4.28
CA SER A 180 -21.16 -10.86 4.20
C SER A 180 -21.67 -11.47 2.89
N THR A 181 -21.04 -11.15 1.76
CA THR A 181 -21.38 -11.70 0.45
C THR A 181 -21.18 -13.21 0.39
N GLN A 182 -20.06 -13.71 0.95
CA GLN A 182 -19.81 -15.14 1.04
C GLN A 182 -20.91 -15.87 1.84
N THR A 183 -21.34 -15.30 2.95
CA THR A 183 -22.43 -15.85 3.76
C THR A 183 -23.74 -15.89 2.96
N GLN A 184 -24.07 -14.82 2.25
CA GLN A 184 -25.26 -14.75 1.39
C GLN A 184 -25.22 -15.77 0.25
N LEU A 185 -24.05 -15.95 -0.39
CA LEU A 185 -23.89 -16.94 -1.46
C LEU A 185 -24.09 -18.36 -0.95
N ILE A 186 -23.50 -18.72 0.20
CA ILE A 186 -23.68 -20.03 0.82
C ILE A 186 -25.15 -20.27 1.14
N GLN A 187 -25.86 -19.28 1.65
CA GLN A 187 -27.28 -19.37 1.94
C GLN A 187 -28.13 -19.54 0.67
N SER A 188 -27.82 -18.76 -0.37
CA SER A 188 -28.49 -18.86 -1.67
C SER A 188 -28.26 -20.22 -2.34
N GLU A 189 -27.03 -20.74 -2.30
CA GLU A 189 -26.68 -22.06 -2.81
C GLU A 189 -27.45 -23.19 -2.08
N LYS A 190 -27.54 -23.10 -0.76
CA LYS A 190 -28.36 -24.04 0.05
C LYS A 190 -29.83 -23.98 -0.34
N LEU A 191 -30.39 -22.79 -0.55
CA LEU A 191 -31.81 -22.64 -0.96
C LEU A 191 -32.03 -23.16 -2.39
N ALA A 192 -31.09 -22.92 -3.31
CA ALA A 192 -31.18 -23.44 -4.67
C ALA A 192 -31.12 -24.97 -4.70
N SER A 193 -30.18 -25.58 -3.96
CA SER A 193 -30.11 -27.03 -3.80
C SER A 193 -31.38 -27.63 -3.16
N LEU A 194 -31.95 -26.97 -2.16
CA LEU A 194 -33.22 -27.38 -1.56
C LEU A 194 -34.38 -27.28 -2.57
N GLY A 195 -34.39 -26.25 -3.41
CA GLY A 195 -35.41 -26.07 -4.46
C GLY A 195 -35.42 -27.21 -5.49
N GLU A 196 -34.23 -27.63 -5.91
CA GLU A 196 -34.07 -28.76 -6.85
C GLU A 196 -34.48 -30.10 -6.23
N LEU A 197 -34.16 -30.33 -4.97
CA LEU A 197 -34.55 -31.49 -4.20
C LEU A 197 -36.05 -31.50 -3.85
N THR A 198 -36.71 -30.35 -3.71
CA THR A 198 -38.11 -30.24 -3.26
C THR A 198 -39.07 -30.93 -4.23
N ALA A 199 -38.84 -30.88 -5.51
CA ALA A 199 -39.68 -31.57 -6.50
C ALA A 199 -39.61 -33.10 -6.38
N GLY A 200 -38.39 -33.63 -6.17
CA GLY A 200 -38.17 -35.08 -5.93
C GLY A 200 -38.80 -35.58 -4.62
N ILE A 201 -38.59 -34.81 -3.55
CA ILE A 201 -39.15 -35.14 -2.22
C ILE A 201 -40.68 -35.05 -2.20
N ALA A 202 -41.28 -34.08 -2.88
CA ALA A 202 -42.72 -34.00 -2.99
C ALA A 202 -43.29 -35.26 -3.65
N HIS A 203 -42.65 -35.77 -4.69
CA HIS A 203 -43.04 -37.01 -5.36
C HIS A 203 -42.85 -38.25 -4.47
N GLU A 204 -41.76 -38.31 -3.69
CA GLU A 204 -41.53 -39.38 -2.73
C GLU A 204 -42.51 -39.43 -1.56
N ILE A 205 -42.99 -38.26 -1.09
CA ILE A 205 -44.01 -38.15 -0.06
C ILE A 205 -45.41 -38.51 -0.63
N GLN A 206 -45.74 -38.09 -1.84
CA GLN A 206 -46.98 -38.40 -2.51
C GLN A 206 -47.21 -39.92 -2.66
N ASN A 207 -46.15 -40.68 -2.99
CA ASN A 207 -46.23 -42.11 -3.19
C ASN A 207 -46.77 -42.86 -1.95
N PRO A 208 -46.19 -42.81 -0.74
CA PRO A 208 -46.76 -43.45 0.44
C PRO A 208 -48.14 -42.89 0.84
N LEU A 209 -48.39 -41.59 0.65
CA LEU A 209 -49.70 -41.02 0.93
C LEU A 209 -50.80 -41.52 0.01
N ASN A 210 -50.50 -41.78 -1.27
CA ASN A 210 -51.44 -42.43 -2.19
C ASN A 210 -51.84 -43.83 -1.70
N PHE A 211 -50.88 -44.64 -1.20
CA PHE A 211 -51.19 -45.93 -0.59
C PHE A 211 -52.04 -45.80 0.68
N VAL A 212 -51.74 -44.82 1.55
CA VAL A 212 -52.56 -44.54 2.75
C VAL A 212 -53.98 -44.24 2.33
N ASN A 213 -54.21 -43.36 1.35
CA ASN A 213 -55.54 -42.99 0.86
C ASN A 213 -56.28 -44.20 0.28
N ASN A 214 -55.65 -44.93 -0.67
CA ASN A 214 -56.22 -46.10 -1.34
C ASN A 214 -56.63 -47.19 -0.35
N PHE A 215 -55.76 -47.58 0.61
CA PHE A 215 -56.10 -48.58 1.62
C PHE A 215 -57.15 -48.07 2.60
N SER A 216 -57.23 -46.76 2.86
CA SER A 216 -58.29 -46.15 3.69
C SER A 216 -59.67 -46.22 3.00
N GLU A 217 -59.71 -45.90 1.69
CA GLU A 217 -60.94 -46.02 0.88
C GLU A 217 -61.42 -47.44 0.81
N LEU A 218 -60.52 -48.39 0.45
CA LEU A 218 -60.83 -49.83 0.39
C LEU A 218 -61.32 -50.34 1.75
N SER A 219 -60.68 -49.91 2.87
CA SER A 219 -61.13 -50.33 4.22
C SER A 219 -62.55 -49.84 4.53
N ASN A 220 -62.93 -48.63 4.09
CA ASN A 220 -64.32 -48.12 4.26
C ASN A 220 -65.31 -48.94 3.44
N GLU A 221 -65.01 -49.35 2.21
CA GLU A 221 -65.84 -50.21 1.41
C GLU A 221 -66.02 -51.60 2.07
N LEU A 222 -64.92 -52.20 2.53
CA LEU A 222 -64.95 -53.49 3.26
C LEU A 222 -65.74 -53.43 4.55
N ILE A 223 -65.73 -52.29 5.29
CA ILE A 223 -66.57 -52.11 6.50
C ILE A 223 -68.04 -52.16 6.13
N ASP A 224 -68.47 -51.57 5.03
CA ASP A 224 -69.89 -51.59 4.63
C ASP A 224 -70.29 -52.96 4.09
N GLU A 225 -69.42 -53.68 3.42
CA GLU A 225 -69.59 -55.06 3.04
C GLU A 225 -69.71 -55.99 4.25
N MET A 226 -68.79 -55.91 5.20
CA MET A 226 -68.77 -56.65 6.45
C MET A 226 -70.09 -56.47 7.21
N LYS A 227 -70.59 -55.20 7.31
CA LYS A 227 -71.91 -54.92 7.94
C LYS A 227 -73.07 -55.60 7.23
N THR A 228 -72.96 -55.75 5.92
CA THR A 228 -73.98 -56.41 5.08
C THR A 228 -73.99 -57.89 5.35
N GLU A 229 -72.81 -58.54 5.36
CA GLU A 229 -72.69 -59.98 5.61
C GLU A 229 -73.18 -60.35 7.05
N PHE A 230 -72.80 -59.55 8.03
CA PHE A 230 -73.39 -59.77 9.40
C PHE A 230 -74.91 -59.65 9.45
N LYS A 231 -75.55 -58.74 8.68
CA LYS A 231 -76.99 -58.63 8.57
C LYS A 231 -77.62 -59.83 7.86
N ASN A 232 -76.96 -60.41 6.91
CA ASN A 232 -77.33 -61.61 6.16
C ASN A 232 -77.17 -62.87 6.99
N GLY A 233 -76.50 -62.82 8.14
CA GLY A 233 -76.22 -63.95 8.98
C GLY A 233 -74.97 -64.71 8.68
N ASP A 234 -74.17 -64.24 7.67
CA ASP A 234 -72.89 -64.85 7.31
C ASP A 234 -71.78 -64.28 8.19
N THR A 235 -71.60 -64.91 9.34
CA THR A 235 -70.58 -64.48 10.31
C THR A 235 -69.20 -64.92 9.93
N GLU A 236 -68.99 -65.94 9.11
CA GLU A 236 -67.68 -66.48 8.67
C GLU A 236 -67.12 -65.52 7.69
N GLU A 237 -67.84 -65.08 6.67
CA GLU A 237 -67.43 -64.09 5.69
C GLU A 237 -67.19 -62.70 6.35
N GLY A 238 -68.08 -62.30 7.33
CA GLY A 238 -67.85 -61.08 8.09
C GLY A 238 -66.55 -61.05 8.85
N PHE A 239 -66.09 -62.16 9.44
CA PHE A 239 -64.77 -62.22 10.07
C PHE A 239 -63.63 -62.25 9.08
N ALA A 240 -63.77 -62.89 7.89
CA ALA A 240 -62.74 -62.84 6.83
C ALA A 240 -62.49 -61.40 6.34
N ILE A 241 -63.62 -60.63 6.15
CA ILE A 241 -63.52 -59.20 5.76
C ILE A 241 -62.88 -58.36 6.88
N ALA A 242 -63.16 -58.67 8.16
CA ALA A 242 -62.51 -57.99 9.28
C ALA A 242 -60.95 -58.20 9.30
N ASP A 243 -60.51 -59.41 8.95
CA ASP A 243 -59.06 -59.70 8.83
C ASP A 243 -58.44 -58.92 7.65
N ASP A 244 -59.13 -58.76 6.53
CA ASP A 244 -58.67 -57.93 5.39
C ASP A 244 -58.58 -56.43 5.75
N ILE A 245 -59.57 -55.91 6.50
CA ILE A 245 -59.50 -54.53 7.02
C ILE A 245 -58.27 -54.36 7.92
N LYS A 246 -58.01 -55.34 8.81
CA LYS A 246 -56.83 -55.32 9.66
C LYS A 246 -55.51 -55.28 8.85
N GLN A 247 -55.40 -56.05 7.81
CA GLN A 247 -54.25 -56.03 6.92
C GLN A 247 -54.08 -54.68 6.22
N ASN A 248 -55.18 -54.04 5.76
CA ASN A 248 -55.13 -52.71 5.17
C ASN A 248 -54.70 -51.65 6.19
N LEU A 249 -55.15 -51.73 7.46
CA LEU A 249 -54.72 -50.82 8.53
C LEU A 249 -53.20 -50.98 8.80
N GLU A 250 -52.64 -52.18 8.76
CA GLU A 250 -51.21 -52.41 8.89
C GLU A 250 -50.42 -51.77 7.74
N LYS A 251 -50.92 -51.84 6.49
CA LYS A 251 -50.35 -51.20 5.32
C LYS A 251 -50.41 -49.67 5.45
N ILE A 252 -51.53 -49.09 5.90
CA ILE A 252 -51.68 -47.66 6.18
C ILE A 252 -50.65 -47.20 7.19
N LEU A 253 -50.47 -47.94 8.31
CA LEU A 253 -49.46 -47.60 9.31
C LEU A 253 -48.04 -47.68 8.76
N HIS A 254 -47.74 -48.67 7.93
CA HIS A 254 -46.43 -48.82 7.29
C HIS A 254 -46.11 -47.61 6.36
N HIS A 255 -47.05 -47.25 5.47
CA HIS A 255 -46.85 -46.14 4.54
C HIS A 255 -46.87 -44.79 5.24
N GLY A 256 -47.64 -44.60 6.30
CA GLY A 256 -47.62 -43.43 7.13
C GLY A 256 -46.26 -43.20 7.81
N LYS A 257 -45.68 -44.27 8.39
CA LYS A 257 -44.31 -44.20 8.96
C LYS A 257 -43.25 -43.89 7.90
N ARG A 258 -43.42 -44.40 6.69
CA ARG A 258 -42.50 -44.11 5.57
C ARG A 258 -42.54 -42.63 5.19
N ALA A 259 -43.73 -42.04 5.07
CA ALA A 259 -43.90 -40.60 4.79
C ALA A 259 -43.26 -39.73 5.90
N ASP A 260 -43.47 -40.09 7.18
CA ASP A 260 -42.86 -39.38 8.33
C ASP A 260 -41.30 -39.44 8.29
N ALA A 261 -40.72 -40.60 7.93
CA ALA A 261 -39.26 -40.73 7.79
C ALA A 261 -38.71 -39.84 6.71
N ILE A 262 -39.35 -39.73 5.54
CA ILE A 262 -38.94 -38.85 4.45
C ILE A 262 -38.97 -37.39 4.91
N VAL A 263 -40.03 -36.94 5.56
CA VAL A 263 -40.16 -35.55 6.10
C VAL A 263 -39.06 -35.26 7.13
N LYS A 264 -38.79 -36.18 8.04
CA LYS A 264 -37.73 -36.05 9.04
C LYS A 264 -36.34 -35.95 8.40
N GLY A 265 -36.02 -36.77 7.42
CA GLY A 265 -34.79 -36.67 6.66
C GLY A 265 -34.61 -35.32 5.97
N MET A 266 -35.68 -34.80 5.34
CA MET A 266 -35.67 -33.48 4.74
C MET A 266 -35.39 -32.36 5.74
N LEU A 267 -36.02 -32.40 6.92
CA LEU A 267 -35.82 -31.38 7.96
C LEU A 267 -34.40 -31.42 8.53
N GLN A 268 -33.81 -32.59 8.68
CA GLN A 268 -32.41 -32.71 9.10
C GLN A 268 -31.45 -32.10 8.06
N HIS A 269 -31.71 -32.28 6.78
CA HIS A 269 -30.93 -31.66 5.67
C HIS A 269 -31.08 -30.15 5.60
N SER A 270 -32.30 -29.65 5.90
CA SER A 270 -32.61 -28.20 5.91
C SER A 270 -32.07 -27.49 7.15
N SER A 271 -31.85 -28.17 8.25
CA SER A 271 -31.35 -27.55 9.46
C SER A 271 -29.89 -27.14 9.28
N SER A 272 -29.62 -25.84 9.40
CA SER A 272 -28.25 -25.33 9.47
C SER A 272 -27.56 -25.96 10.68
N GLY A 273 -26.61 -26.83 10.43
CA GLY A 273 -25.78 -27.36 11.50
C GLY A 273 -25.16 -26.22 12.31
N SER A 274 -24.99 -26.42 13.59
CA SER A 274 -24.45 -25.44 14.55
C SER A 274 -23.05 -24.92 14.19
N GLY A 275 -22.46 -25.39 13.09
CA GLY A 275 -21.07 -25.10 12.68
C GLY A 275 -20.03 -25.68 13.63
N LYS A 276 -20.43 -26.37 14.68
CA LYS A 276 -19.50 -27.08 15.56
C LYS A 276 -19.04 -28.36 14.90
N LYS A 277 -17.74 -28.56 14.87
CA LYS A 277 -17.15 -29.83 14.46
C LYS A 277 -17.26 -30.82 15.63
N GLU A 278 -17.99 -31.90 15.42
CA GLU A 278 -18.13 -32.98 16.40
C GLU A 278 -17.58 -34.30 15.81
N PRO A 279 -17.00 -35.18 16.62
CA PRO A 279 -16.61 -36.52 16.16
C PRO A 279 -17.84 -37.23 15.62
N THR A 280 -17.81 -37.67 14.38
CA THR A 280 -18.93 -38.32 13.69
C THR A 280 -18.49 -39.67 13.15
N ASP A 281 -19.30 -40.69 13.33
CA ASP A 281 -19.11 -42.00 12.68
C ASP A 281 -19.48 -41.84 11.20
N ILE A 282 -18.43 -41.82 10.36
CA ILE A 282 -18.60 -41.63 8.90
C ILE A 282 -19.32 -42.84 8.27
N ASN A 283 -19.15 -44.06 8.78
CA ASN A 283 -19.81 -45.23 8.24
C ASN A 283 -21.31 -45.21 8.51
N ALA A 284 -21.70 -44.87 9.74
CA ALA A 284 -23.11 -44.69 10.10
C ALA A 284 -23.76 -43.56 9.29
N LEU A 285 -23.05 -42.46 9.08
CA LEU A 285 -23.52 -41.35 8.25
C LEU A 285 -23.69 -41.75 6.78
N CYS A 286 -22.72 -42.48 6.21
CA CYS A 286 -22.81 -43.01 4.84
C CYS A 286 -23.98 -43.98 4.66
N ASP A 287 -24.20 -44.91 5.61
CA ASP A 287 -25.33 -45.82 5.58
C ASP A 287 -26.68 -45.12 5.65
N GLU A 288 -26.78 -44.09 6.46
CA GLU A 288 -27.96 -43.21 6.53
C GLU A 288 -28.25 -42.51 5.19
N TYR A 289 -27.24 -41.91 4.57
CA TYR A 289 -27.39 -41.22 3.28
C TYR A 289 -27.66 -42.21 2.11
N LEU A 290 -27.06 -43.39 2.12
CA LEU A 290 -27.31 -44.42 1.11
C LEU A 290 -28.77 -44.92 1.21
N ARG A 291 -29.30 -45.09 2.43
CA ARG A 291 -30.71 -45.47 2.61
C ARG A 291 -31.66 -44.38 2.12
N LEU A 292 -31.32 -43.10 2.26
CA LEU A 292 -32.12 -41.99 1.73
C LEU A 292 -32.07 -41.89 0.20
N SER A 293 -30.98 -42.31 -0.45
CA SER A 293 -30.77 -42.19 -1.90
C SER A 293 -31.25 -43.43 -2.70
N TYR A 294 -31.47 -44.59 -2.04
CA TYR A 294 -31.87 -45.84 -2.68
C TYR A 294 -33.34 -46.22 -2.44
N HIS A 295 -34.14 -45.30 -1.96
CA HIS A 295 -35.59 -45.42 -1.84
C HIS A 295 -36.28 -44.48 -2.76
#